data_081ec8a738903ddc8da3bac3d086728a
#
_entry.id   081ec8a738903ddc8da3bac3d086728a
#
_cell.length_a   1.000
_cell.length_b   1.000
_cell.length_c   1.000
_cell.angle_alpha   90.00
_cell.angle_beta   90.00
_cell.angle_gamma   90.00
#
_symmetry.space_group_name_H-M   'P 1'
#
loop_
_entity.id
_entity.type
_entity.pdbx_description
1 polymer ?
#
loop_
_entity_poly.entity_id
_entity_poly.type
_entity_poly.pdbx_seq_one_letter_code
_entity_poly.pdbx_strand_id
1 'polypeptide(L)'
;MALGVRYDSFKEMTTADSTLFPMMIKLGGRRCLVVGGGKVAAAKIRSLLVCGAQVTVVSPEVGNKIRLLAAKGELFWRRRLFSPRDLRGVFLAIAATDSAAINESVFRCCQARKILCNSVDDPDHCDFFYPAVVRRGPLLIAVSTSGRSPALAAELRRELDRRFGSEWAGLVEQVGKQRQKILRTPPSARRKKLLKQIAIPLRSAPLQRAGKTKTTKLR
;
A
#
# COMPACT_ATOMS: atom_id res chain seq x y z
N MET A 1 -14.82 -11.02 14.84
CA MET A 1 -14.75 -9.89 15.76
C MET A 1 -13.63 -9.00 15.28
N ALA A 2 -13.96 -7.83 14.76
CA ALA A 2 -13.00 -6.80 14.41
C ALA A 2 -12.37 -6.28 15.71
N LEU A 3 -11.04 -6.30 15.78
CA LEU A 3 -10.30 -5.57 16.80
C LEU A 3 -10.60 -4.09 16.57
N GLY A 4 -11.34 -3.48 17.53
CA GLY A 4 -11.77 -2.11 17.43
C GLY A 4 -10.59 -1.17 17.24
N VAL A 5 -10.67 -0.33 16.23
CA VAL A 5 -9.83 0.85 16.11
C VAL A 5 -10.24 1.77 17.26
N ARG A 6 -9.34 2.06 18.20
CA ARG A 6 -9.57 3.13 19.18
C ARG A 6 -9.43 4.45 18.45
N TYR A 7 -10.52 5.16 18.34
CA TYR A 7 -10.57 6.54 17.91
C TYR A 7 -10.56 7.42 19.18
N ASP A 8 -9.37 7.70 19.71
CA ASP A 8 -9.25 8.67 20.81
C ASP A 8 -9.44 10.08 20.21
N SER A 9 -10.49 10.76 20.67
CA SER A 9 -10.85 12.17 20.44
C SER A 9 -10.98 12.63 18.96
N PHE A 10 -12.11 12.32 18.33
CA PHE A 10 -12.63 13.09 17.19
C PHE A 10 -13.44 14.32 17.67
N LYS A 11 -12.85 15.21 18.44
CA LYS A 11 -13.44 16.54 18.66
C LYS A 11 -12.82 17.50 17.65
N GLU A 12 -13.70 18.06 16.81
CA GLU A 12 -13.46 19.19 15.93
C GLU A 12 -12.51 18.98 14.75
N MET A 13 -12.88 18.07 13.84
CA MET A 13 -12.39 18.17 12.46
C MET A 13 -13.39 19.00 11.66
N THR A 14 -12.96 20.16 11.15
CA THR A 14 -13.72 20.93 10.18
C THR A 14 -13.91 20.11 8.90
N THR A 15 -15.01 20.32 8.19
CA THR A 15 -15.39 19.63 6.94
C THR A 15 -14.33 19.70 5.81
N ALA A 16 -13.27 20.49 5.97
CA ALA A 16 -12.15 20.62 5.04
C ALA A 16 -11.06 19.53 5.22
N ASP A 17 -11.01 18.83 6.36
CA ASP A 17 -10.04 17.76 6.62
C ASP A 17 -10.73 16.39 6.49
N SER A 18 -10.87 15.87 5.27
CA SER A 18 -11.40 14.53 5.07
C SER A 18 -10.45 13.50 5.72
N THR A 19 -10.96 12.76 6.72
CA THR A 19 -10.22 11.68 7.37
C THR A 19 -10.04 10.52 6.39
N LEU A 20 -8.79 10.08 6.18
CA LEU A 20 -8.49 8.94 5.32
C LEU A 20 -9.02 7.65 5.94
N PHE A 21 -9.74 6.86 5.15
CA PHE A 21 -10.18 5.54 5.55
C PHE A 21 -9.05 4.50 5.29
N PRO A 22 -8.48 3.86 6.33
CA PRO A 22 -7.42 2.88 6.16
C PRO A 22 -7.99 1.55 5.67
N MET A 23 -7.57 1.11 4.47
CA MET A 23 -7.96 -0.19 3.94
C MET A 23 -6.79 -0.89 3.24
N MET A 24 -6.82 -2.22 3.20
CA MET A 24 -5.91 -3.07 2.43
C MET A 24 -6.63 -3.66 1.23
N ILE A 25 -6.18 -3.34 0.01
CA ILE A 25 -6.82 -3.74 -1.24
C ILE A 25 -6.12 -4.97 -1.81
N LYS A 26 -6.90 -5.98 -2.21
CA LYS A 26 -6.42 -7.14 -2.95
C LYS A 26 -6.36 -6.81 -4.43
N LEU A 27 -5.16 -6.78 -5.01
CA LEU A 27 -4.94 -6.46 -6.42
C LEU A 27 -4.66 -7.69 -7.30
N GLY A 28 -4.54 -8.89 -6.71
CA GLY A 28 -4.28 -10.11 -7.46
C GLY A 28 -5.24 -10.32 -8.63
N GLY A 29 -4.70 -10.37 -9.85
CA GLY A 29 -5.47 -10.51 -11.10
C GLY A 29 -6.26 -9.27 -11.54
N ARG A 30 -6.24 -8.17 -10.78
CA ARG A 30 -6.95 -6.93 -11.16
C ARG A 30 -6.13 -6.09 -12.13
N ARG A 31 -6.80 -5.52 -13.13
CA ARG A 31 -6.18 -4.63 -14.11
C ARG A 31 -5.85 -3.28 -13.49
N CYS A 32 -4.58 -2.91 -13.53
CA CYS A 32 -4.09 -1.60 -13.07
C CYS A 32 -3.43 -0.88 -14.24
N LEU A 33 -3.76 0.40 -14.40
CA LEU A 33 -3.17 1.27 -15.42
C LEU A 33 -2.15 2.21 -14.79
N VAL A 34 -1.02 2.38 -15.43
CA VAL A 34 -0.04 3.43 -15.09
C VAL A 34 0.19 4.27 -16.33
N VAL A 35 -0.11 5.56 -16.24
CA VAL A 35 0.17 6.53 -17.30
C VAL A 35 1.45 7.26 -16.94
N GLY A 36 2.48 7.12 -17.77
CA GLY A 36 3.82 7.63 -17.53
C GLY A 36 4.88 6.53 -17.45
N GLY A 37 6.13 6.88 -17.77
CA GLY A 37 7.25 5.94 -17.93
C GLY A 37 8.49 6.26 -17.11
N GLY A 38 8.43 7.27 -16.23
CA GLY A 38 9.56 7.78 -15.45
C GLY A 38 9.93 6.93 -14.22
N LYS A 39 10.82 7.47 -13.40
CA LYS A 39 11.30 6.81 -12.17
C LYS A 39 10.18 6.60 -11.16
N VAL A 40 9.27 7.56 -11.02
CA VAL A 40 8.13 7.48 -10.09
C VAL A 40 7.17 6.38 -10.54
N ALA A 41 6.79 6.36 -11.83
CA ALA A 41 5.98 5.31 -12.43
C ALA A 41 6.58 3.91 -12.16
N ALA A 42 7.90 3.74 -12.36
CA ALA A 42 8.59 2.47 -12.11
C ALA A 42 8.48 1.99 -10.65
N ALA A 43 8.53 2.91 -9.67
CA ALA A 43 8.35 2.57 -8.26
C ALA A 43 6.92 2.10 -7.96
N LYS A 44 5.91 2.79 -8.52
CA LYS A 44 4.49 2.42 -8.38
C LYS A 44 4.19 1.08 -9.04
N ILE A 45 4.68 0.85 -10.27
CA ILE A 45 4.56 -0.40 -11.01
C ILE A 45 5.07 -1.58 -10.16
N ARG A 46 6.26 -1.47 -9.57
CA ARG A 46 6.81 -2.51 -8.71
C ARG A 46 5.86 -2.87 -7.56
N SER A 47 5.29 -1.87 -6.91
CA SER A 47 4.35 -2.08 -5.81
C SER A 47 3.08 -2.81 -6.25
N LEU A 48 2.57 -2.50 -7.45
CA LEU A 48 1.41 -3.17 -8.03
C LEU A 48 1.72 -4.63 -8.38
N LEU A 49 2.88 -4.88 -9.02
CA LEU A 49 3.32 -6.23 -9.42
C LEU A 49 3.52 -7.14 -8.20
N VAL A 50 4.11 -6.64 -7.12
CA VAL A 50 4.26 -7.38 -5.84
C VAL A 50 2.91 -7.80 -5.27
N CYS A 51 1.84 -7.03 -5.55
CA CYS A 51 0.47 -7.35 -5.14
C CYS A 51 -0.27 -8.25 -6.16
N GLY A 52 0.40 -8.73 -7.21
CA GLY A 52 -0.18 -9.60 -8.23
C GLY A 52 -1.12 -8.90 -9.22
N ALA A 53 -1.03 -7.57 -9.36
CA ALA A 53 -1.84 -6.83 -10.31
C ALA A 53 -1.41 -7.12 -11.76
N GLN A 54 -2.36 -7.09 -12.69
CA GLN A 54 -2.12 -7.06 -14.13
C GLN A 54 -1.87 -5.60 -14.55
N VAL A 55 -0.59 -5.25 -14.74
CA VAL A 55 -0.20 -3.87 -14.99
C VAL A 55 -0.11 -3.58 -16.48
N THR A 56 -0.79 -2.54 -16.92
CA THR A 56 -0.60 -1.92 -18.23
C THR A 56 0.03 -0.54 -18.05
N VAL A 57 1.11 -0.27 -18.77
CA VAL A 57 1.77 1.04 -18.81
C VAL A 57 1.43 1.70 -20.14
N VAL A 58 1.02 2.97 -20.10
CA VAL A 58 0.80 3.80 -21.29
C VAL A 58 1.74 4.98 -21.23
N SER A 59 2.69 5.01 -22.14
CA SER A 59 3.68 6.09 -22.27
C SER A 59 4.37 5.98 -23.62
N PRO A 60 4.66 7.10 -24.34
CA PRO A 60 5.49 7.07 -25.53
C PRO A 60 6.88 6.47 -25.28
N GLU A 61 7.45 6.78 -24.11
CA GLU A 61 8.76 6.31 -23.67
C GLU A 61 8.72 5.79 -22.25
N VAL A 62 9.61 4.85 -21.93
CA VAL A 62 9.75 4.30 -20.58
C VAL A 62 11.23 4.10 -20.25
N GLY A 63 11.54 4.27 -18.97
CA GLY A 63 12.87 3.98 -18.45
C GLY A 63 13.22 2.48 -18.51
N ASN A 64 14.52 2.17 -18.45
CA ASN A 64 15.06 0.81 -18.62
C ASN A 64 14.40 -0.24 -17.70
N LYS A 65 14.05 0.13 -16.45
CA LYS A 65 13.40 -0.80 -15.51
C LYS A 65 12.04 -1.27 -16.02
N ILE A 66 11.23 -0.36 -16.57
CA ILE A 66 9.90 -0.68 -17.12
C ILE A 66 10.07 -1.49 -18.41
N ARG A 67 11.04 -1.11 -19.27
CA ARG A 67 11.34 -1.82 -20.51
C ARG A 67 11.72 -3.28 -20.27
N LEU A 68 12.56 -3.54 -19.27
CA LEU A 68 12.96 -4.90 -18.87
C LEU A 68 11.77 -5.71 -18.34
N LEU A 69 10.89 -5.12 -17.53
CA LEU A 69 9.67 -5.79 -17.06
C LEU A 69 8.72 -6.13 -18.22
N ALA A 70 8.56 -5.23 -19.18
CA ALA A 70 7.75 -5.48 -20.37
C ALA A 70 8.34 -6.59 -21.25
N ALA A 71 9.67 -6.60 -21.45
CA ALA A 71 10.36 -7.65 -22.21
C ALA A 71 10.23 -9.04 -21.55
N LYS A 72 10.13 -9.11 -20.22
CA LYS A 72 9.86 -10.35 -19.47
C LYS A 72 8.39 -10.77 -19.45
N GLY A 73 7.48 -9.98 -20.01
CA GLY A 73 6.05 -10.23 -19.97
C GLY A 73 5.40 -9.98 -18.60
N GLU A 74 6.11 -9.30 -17.66
CA GLU A 74 5.58 -9.01 -16.34
C GLU A 74 4.56 -7.87 -16.35
N LEU A 75 4.54 -7.05 -17.40
CA LEU A 75 3.56 -6.00 -17.67
C LEU A 75 3.33 -5.78 -19.16
N PHE A 76 2.24 -5.11 -19.52
CA PHE A 76 1.97 -4.66 -20.89
C PHE A 76 2.38 -3.21 -21.07
N TRP A 77 3.23 -2.89 -22.05
CA TRP A 77 3.57 -1.51 -22.40
C TRP A 77 2.94 -1.13 -23.74
N ARG A 78 2.12 -0.06 -23.70
CA ARG A 78 1.54 0.59 -24.89
C ARG A 78 2.35 1.84 -25.19
N ARG A 79 3.17 1.77 -26.25
CA ARG A 79 4.08 2.84 -26.65
C ARG A 79 3.32 3.96 -27.40
N ARG A 80 2.52 4.74 -26.66
CA ARG A 80 1.75 5.87 -27.18
C ARG A 80 1.27 6.77 -26.05
N LEU A 81 0.66 7.89 -26.39
CA LEU A 81 -0.04 8.75 -25.44
C LEU A 81 -1.30 8.06 -24.87
N PHE A 82 -1.71 8.51 -23.70
CA PHE A 82 -2.94 8.07 -23.04
C PHE A 82 -4.18 8.37 -23.88
N SER A 83 -5.14 7.47 -23.81
CA SER A 83 -6.48 7.64 -24.37
C SER A 83 -7.52 7.17 -23.33
N PRO A 84 -8.71 7.79 -23.23
CA PRO A 84 -9.78 7.34 -22.34
C PRO A 84 -10.21 5.89 -22.51
N ARG A 85 -9.93 5.29 -23.68
CA ARG A 85 -10.16 3.87 -23.97
C ARG A 85 -9.26 2.94 -23.15
N ASP A 86 -8.11 3.45 -22.65
CA ASP A 86 -7.18 2.67 -21.82
C ASP A 86 -7.76 2.30 -20.45
N LEU A 87 -8.77 3.02 -20.01
CA LEU A 87 -9.47 2.79 -18.75
C LEU A 87 -10.51 1.65 -18.82
N ARG A 88 -10.70 1.02 -19.96
CA ARG A 88 -11.72 -0.05 -20.11
C ARG A 88 -11.35 -1.28 -19.26
N GLY A 89 -12.18 -1.58 -18.27
CA GLY A 89 -11.99 -2.70 -17.35
C GLY A 89 -10.83 -2.51 -16.35
N VAL A 90 -10.32 -1.29 -16.20
CA VAL A 90 -9.32 -0.93 -15.19
C VAL A 90 -9.99 -0.80 -13.83
N PHE A 91 -9.35 -1.37 -12.82
CA PHE A 91 -9.78 -1.26 -11.43
C PHE A 91 -9.16 -0.06 -10.71
N LEU A 92 -7.90 0.24 -11.02
CA LEU A 92 -7.12 1.30 -10.39
C LEU A 92 -6.16 1.91 -11.41
N ALA A 93 -6.05 3.24 -11.42
CA ALA A 93 -5.15 3.98 -12.29
C ALA A 93 -4.17 4.85 -11.49
N ILE A 94 -2.98 5.05 -12.06
CA ILE A 94 -1.95 5.95 -11.55
C ILE A 94 -1.54 6.88 -12.69
N ALA A 95 -1.69 8.17 -12.48
CA ALA A 95 -1.17 9.21 -13.36
C ALA A 95 0.19 9.67 -12.82
N ALA A 96 1.26 9.40 -13.55
CA ALA A 96 2.64 9.63 -13.14
C ALA A 96 3.47 10.15 -14.33
N THR A 97 2.93 11.15 -15.03
CA THR A 97 3.62 11.87 -16.10
C THR A 97 4.20 13.18 -15.58
N ASP A 98 5.11 13.78 -16.32
CA ASP A 98 5.67 15.11 -16.01
C ASP A 98 4.72 16.26 -16.39
N SER A 99 3.55 15.97 -16.97
CA SER A 99 2.52 16.94 -17.37
C SER A 99 1.33 16.91 -16.42
N ALA A 100 1.15 17.97 -15.64
CA ALA A 100 -0.01 18.14 -14.76
C ALA A 100 -1.34 18.05 -15.55
N ALA A 101 -1.41 18.63 -16.74
CA ALA A 101 -2.61 18.60 -17.59
C ALA A 101 -2.98 17.17 -18.02
N ILE A 102 -1.99 16.32 -18.34
CA ILE A 102 -2.24 14.91 -18.66
C ILE A 102 -2.70 14.17 -17.41
N ASN A 103 -2.06 14.37 -16.26
CA ASN A 103 -2.42 13.73 -15.01
C ASN A 103 -3.84 14.09 -14.58
N GLU A 104 -4.23 15.36 -14.66
CA GLU A 104 -5.59 15.83 -14.42
C GLU A 104 -6.61 15.22 -15.40
N SER A 105 -6.27 15.15 -16.69
CA SER A 105 -7.13 14.51 -17.70
C SER A 105 -7.36 13.04 -17.38
N VAL A 106 -6.32 12.30 -16.96
CA VAL A 106 -6.43 10.90 -16.52
C VAL A 106 -7.37 10.80 -15.32
N PHE A 107 -7.19 11.66 -14.31
CA PHE A 107 -8.02 11.68 -13.11
C PHE A 107 -9.50 11.93 -13.47
N ARG A 108 -9.81 12.98 -14.22
CA ARG A 108 -11.18 13.28 -14.66
C ARG A 108 -11.82 12.11 -15.42
N CYS A 109 -11.05 11.46 -16.29
CA CYS A 109 -11.52 10.28 -17.01
C CYS A 109 -11.79 9.08 -16.09
N CYS A 110 -11.02 8.93 -15.00
CA CYS A 110 -11.21 7.92 -13.97
C CYS A 110 -12.47 8.22 -13.14
N GLN A 111 -12.66 9.47 -12.69
CA GLN A 111 -13.84 9.90 -11.94
C GLN A 111 -15.14 9.61 -12.70
N ALA A 112 -15.20 9.96 -13.98
CA ALA A 112 -16.35 9.69 -14.84
C ALA A 112 -16.69 8.18 -14.96
N ARG A 113 -15.74 7.29 -14.63
CA ARG A 113 -15.88 5.82 -14.70
C ARG A 113 -15.86 5.12 -13.36
N LYS A 114 -15.80 5.89 -12.25
CA LYS A 114 -15.71 5.37 -10.88
C LYS A 114 -14.48 4.44 -10.69
N ILE A 115 -13.36 4.79 -11.32
CA ILE A 115 -12.08 4.10 -11.21
C ILE A 115 -11.23 4.86 -10.20
N LEU A 116 -10.68 4.15 -9.20
CA LEU A 116 -9.77 4.75 -8.23
C LEU A 116 -8.52 5.29 -8.93
N CYS A 117 -8.18 6.55 -8.70
CA CYS A 117 -7.04 7.21 -9.31
C CYS A 117 -6.11 7.83 -8.27
N ASN A 118 -4.82 7.78 -8.53
CA ASN A 118 -3.81 8.53 -7.81
C ASN A 118 -2.99 9.33 -8.84
N SER A 119 -3.08 10.66 -8.74
CA SER A 119 -2.22 11.57 -9.49
C SER A 119 -0.98 11.86 -8.64
N VAL A 120 0.19 11.60 -9.19
CA VAL A 120 1.46 11.78 -8.46
C VAL A 120 1.71 13.28 -8.27
N ASP A 121 2.12 13.64 -7.05
CA ASP A 121 2.41 15.01 -6.60
C ASP A 121 1.22 15.99 -6.67
N ASP A 122 0.00 15.46 -6.75
CA ASP A 122 -1.24 16.25 -6.83
C ASP A 122 -2.31 15.65 -5.89
N PRO A 123 -2.33 16.06 -4.61
CA PRO A 123 -3.25 15.51 -3.61
C PRO A 123 -4.73 15.69 -3.94
N ASP A 124 -5.10 16.79 -4.60
CA ASP A 124 -6.50 17.11 -4.94
C ASP A 124 -7.07 16.18 -6.03
N HIS A 125 -6.18 15.55 -6.80
CA HIS A 125 -6.52 14.56 -7.81
C HIS A 125 -6.15 13.13 -7.39
N CYS A 126 -6.40 12.80 -6.10
CA CYS A 126 -6.14 11.47 -5.53
C CYS A 126 -7.34 10.91 -4.77
N ASP A 127 -7.83 9.74 -5.18
CA ASP A 127 -8.82 8.97 -4.41
C ASP A 127 -8.16 8.15 -3.28
N PHE A 128 -6.85 7.90 -3.36
CA PHE A 128 -6.08 7.15 -2.38
C PHE A 128 -4.63 7.60 -2.35
N PHE A 129 -3.98 7.38 -1.20
CA PHE A 129 -2.58 7.72 -0.98
C PHE A 129 -1.74 6.47 -0.74
N TYR A 130 -0.45 6.58 -1.07
CA TYR A 130 0.54 5.54 -0.79
C TYR A 130 1.14 5.76 0.61
N PRO A 131 0.88 4.88 1.59
CA PRO A 131 1.53 4.97 2.89
C PRO A 131 2.99 4.55 2.80
N ALA A 132 3.79 4.91 3.80
CA ALA A 132 5.07 4.29 4.04
C ALA A 132 4.87 2.86 4.58
N VAL A 133 5.57 1.86 4.00
CA VAL A 133 5.24 0.44 4.25
C VAL A 133 6.47 -0.33 4.73
N VAL A 134 6.28 -1.15 5.77
CA VAL A 134 7.15 -2.27 6.14
C VAL A 134 6.46 -3.56 5.77
N ARG A 135 7.16 -4.44 5.04
CA ARG A 135 6.66 -5.76 4.64
C ARG A 135 7.62 -6.85 5.08
N ARG A 136 7.09 -7.89 5.76
CA ARG A 136 7.82 -9.11 6.15
C ARG A 136 6.94 -10.31 5.81
N GLY A 137 7.09 -10.84 4.61
CA GLY A 137 6.16 -11.87 4.12
C GLY A 137 4.69 -11.41 4.23
N PRO A 138 3.85 -12.15 4.98
CA PRO A 138 2.43 -11.79 5.18
C PRO A 138 2.22 -10.58 6.10
N LEU A 139 3.21 -10.20 6.92
CA LEU A 139 3.10 -9.01 7.77
C LEU A 139 3.21 -7.75 6.91
N LEU A 140 2.25 -6.86 7.06
CA LEU A 140 2.21 -5.56 6.42
C LEU A 140 1.90 -4.50 7.48
N ILE A 141 2.78 -3.50 7.60
CA ILE A 141 2.58 -2.34 8.46
C ILE A 141 2.59 -1.11 7.56
N ALA A 142 1.53 -0.33 7.61
CA ALA A 142 1.38 0.89 6.83
C ALA A 142 1.34 2.10 7.77
N VAL A 143 2.09 3.15 7.41
CA VAL A 143 2.17 4.41 8.17
C VAL A 143 1.75 5.55 7.26
N SER A 144 0.78 6.33 7.71
CA SER A 144 0.34 7.55 7.04
C SER A 144 0.28 8.69 8.05
N THR A 145 0.63 9.87 7.59
CA THR A 145 0.45 11.15 8.30
C THR A 145 -0.62 12.00 7.62
N SER A 146 -1.49 11.36 6.81
CA SER A 146 -2.53 12.02 6.01
C SER A 146 -1.98 13.17 5.15
N GLY A 147 -0.77 12.96 4.57
CA GLY A 147 -0.11 13.96 3.73
C GLY A 147 0.63 15.08 4.52
N ARG A 148 0.44 15.19 5.84
CA ARG A 148 0.99 16.28 6.65
C ARG A 148 2.52 16.25 6.78
N SER A 149 3.14 15.07 6.82
CA SER A 149 4.60 14.95 6.92
C SER A 149 5.11 13.65 6.31
N PRO A 150 5.43 13.62 5.00
CA PRO A 150 6.05 12.46 4.37
C PRO A 150 7.39 12.06 5.02
N ALA A 151 8.16 13.05 5.51
CA ALA A 151 9.43 12.81 6.21
C ALA A 151 9.22 12.05 7.52
N LEU A 152 8.22 12.45 8.32
CA LEU A 152 7.86 11.74 9.56
C LEU A 152 7.37 10.33 9.28
N ALA A 153 6.52 10.14 8.28
CA ALA A 153 6.06 8.81 7.86
C ALA A 153 7.23 7.90 7.44
N ALA A 154 8.22 8.46 6.72
CA ALA A 154 9.44 7.74 6.34
C ALA A 154 10.31 7.38 7.55
N GLU A 155 10.43 8.27 8.56
CA GLU A 155 11.18 7.98 9.79
C GLU A 155 10.51 6.90 10.62
N LEU A 156 9.19 7.01 10.85
CA LEU A 156 8.42 5.99 11.54
C LEU A 156 8.53 4.63 10.84
N ARG A 157 8.49 4.62 9.49
CA ARG A 157 8.72 3.39 8.74
C ARG A 157 10.11 2.80 9.02
N ARG A 158 11.17 3.62 9.06
CA ARG A 158 12.53 3.15 9.37
C ARG A 158 12.64 2.57 10.77
N GLU A 159 12.00 3.21 11.75
CA GLU A 159 11.94 2.69 13.12
C GLU A 159 11.22 1.33 13.18
N LEU A 160 10.05 1.23 12.53
CA LEU A 160 9.30 -0.02 12.44
C LEU A 160 10.07 -1.11 11.65
N ASP A 161 10.82 -0.72 10.62
CA ASP A 161 11.66 -1.62 9.83
C ASP A 161 12.78 -2.27 10.66
N ARG A 162 13.38 -1.50 11.59
CA ARG A 162 14.35 -2.01 12.58
C ARG A 162 13.70 -2.91 13.64
N ARG A 163 12.50 -2.53 14.09
CA ARG A 163 11.80 -3.24 15.15
C ARG A 163 11.18 -4.56 14.70
N PHE A 164 10.75 -4.64 13.43
CA PHE A 164 10.14 -5.83 12.84
C PHE A 164 11.10 -6.43 11.80
N GLY A 165 12.02 -7.30 12.25
CA GLY A 165 13.01 -7.96 11.40
C GLY A 165 12.44 -9.06 10.50
N SER A 166 13.31 -9.75 9.78
CA SER A 166 12.93 -10.81 8.82
C SER A 166 12.25 -12.02 9.47
N GLU A 167 12.51 -12.29 10.75
CA GLU A 167 11.93 -13.37 11.55
C GLU A 167 10.40 -13.29 11.64
N TRP A 168 9.85 -12.10 11.51
CA TRP A 168 8.39 -11.89 11.54
C TRP A 168 7.65 -12.55 10.39
N ALA A 169 8.30 -12.76 9.25
CA ALA A 169 7.70 -13.49 8.15
C ALA A 169 7.36 -14.93 8.56
N GLY A 170 8.34 -15.64 9.15
CA GLY A 170 8.15 -16.99 9.63
C GLY A 170 7.16 -17.10 10.79
N LEU A 171 7.21 -16.16 11.73
CA LEU A 171 6.29 -16.11 12.86
C LEU A 171 4.83 -15.98 12.41
N VAL A 172 4.52 -15.06 11.48
CA VAL A 172 3.15 -14.86 10.98
C VAL A 172 2.67 -16.08 10.21
N GLU A 173 3.53 -16.72 9.41
CA GLU A 173 3.21 -17.98 8.72
C GLU A 173 2.87 -19.09 9.72
N GLN A 174 3.69 -19.26 10.77
CA GLN A 174 3.48 -20.29 11.80
C GLN A 174 2.14 -20.06 12.54
N VAL A 175 1.88 -18.85 12.97
CA VAL A 175 0.61 -18.47 13.63
C VAL A 175 -0.57 -18.71 12.67
N GLY A 176 -0.41 -18.37 11.39
CA GLY A 176 -1.41 -18.63 10.36
C GLY A 176 -1.75 -20.12 10.22
N LYS A 177 -0.73 -20.99 10.14
CA LYS A 177 -0.90 -22.46 10.09
C LYS A 177 -1.62 -23.01 11.34
N GLN A 178 -1.23 -22.53 12.53
CA GLN A 178 -1.90 -22.92 13.77
C GLN A 178 -3.37 -22.48 13.78
N ARG A 179 -3.64 -21.25 13.36
CA ARG A 179 -5.01 -20.74 13.22
C ARG A 179 -5.85 -21.61 12.30
N GLN A 180 -5.33 -22.02 11.16
CA GLN A 180 -6.06 -22.89 10.23
C GLN A 180 -6.38 -24.26 10.84
N LYS A 181 -5.43 -24.87 11.59
CA LYS A 181 -5.67 -26.14 12.31
C LYS A 181 -6.84 -26.00 13.31
N ILE A 182 -6.82 -24.93 14.11
CA ILE A 182 -7.90 -24.64 15.07
C ILE A 182 -9.25 -24.41 14.37
N LEU A 183 -9.26 -23.73 13.22
CA LEU A 183 -10.47 -23.44 12.46
C LEU A 183 -11.12 -24.69 11.84
N ARG A 184 -10.38 -25.77 11.66
CA ARG A 184 -10.94 -27.09 11.22
C ARG A 184 -11.72 -27.81 12.31
N THR A 185 -11.57 -27.41 13.59
CA THR A 185 -12.40 -27.98 14.68
C THR A 185 -13.77 -27.29 14.74
N PRO A 186 -14.83 -27.97 15.21
CA PRO A 186 -16.16 -27.37 15.34
C PRO A 186 -16.18 -26.09 16.19
N PRO A 187 -17.08 -25.15 15.93
CA PRO A 187 -17.22 -23.94 16.74
C PRO A 187 -17.53 -24.28 18.21
N SER A 188 -16.70 -23.77 19.13
CA SER A 188 -16.84 -24.00 20.57
C SER A 188 -16.18 -22.90 21.39
N ALA A 189 -16.51 -22.83 22.69
CA ALA A 189 -15.83 -21.90 23.62
C ALA A 189 -14.32 -22.19 23.70
N ARG A 190 -13.93 -23.49 23.66
CA ARG A 190 -12.52 -23.94 23.61
C ARG A 190 -11.81 -23.41 22.37
N ARG A 191 -12.46 -23.49 21.18
CA ARG A 191 -11.92 -22.93 19.92
C ARG A 191 -11.69 -21.44 20.02
N LYS A 192 -12.64 -20.67 20.58
CA LYS A 192 -12.50 -19.22 20.80
C LYS A 192 -11.31 -18.90 21.71
N LYS A 193 -11.12 -19.68 22.80
CA LYS A 193 -9.99 -19.54 23.73
C LYS A 193 -8.65 -19.79 23.03
N LEU A 194 -8.54 -20.89 22.26
CA LEU A 194 -7.32 -21.24 21.50
C LEU A 194 -6.97 -20.16 20.47
N LEU A 195 -7.94 -19.61 19.73
CA LEU A 195 -7.70 -18.54 18.75
C LEU A 195 -7.19 -17.24 19.40
N LYS A 196 -7.53 -16.97 20.66
CA LYS A 196 -6.96 -15.85 21.41
C LYS A 196 -5.53 -16.15 21.87
N GLN A 197 -5.25 -17.39 22.26
CA GLN A 197 -3.92 -17.78 22.80
C GLN A 197 -2.82 -17.80 21.75
N ILE A 198 -3.10 -18.15 20.48
CA ILE A 198 -2.10 -18.14 19.41
C ILE A 198 -1.59 -16.73 19.05
N ALA A 199 -2.29 -15.67 19.49
CA ALA A 199 -1.84 -14.29 19.32
C ALA A 199 -0.86 -13.81 20.41
N ILE A 200 -0.62 -14.63 21.46
CA ILE A 200 0.20 -14.28 22.64
C ILE A 200 1.74 -14.38 22.44
N PRO A 201 2.30 -15.12 21.45
CA PRO A 201 3.75 -15.13 21.23
C PRO A 201 4.37 -13.75 21.02
N LEU A 202 3.55 -12.72 20.80
CA LEU A 202 4.00 -11.32 20.73
C LEU A 202 4.65 -10.79 22.02
N ARG A 203 4.39 -11.40 23.19
CA ARG A 203 5.00 -11.01 24.46
C ARG A 203 6.42 -11.57 24.63
N SER A 204 6.75 -12.64 23.92
CA SER A 204 8.05 -13.32 23.91
C SER A 204 8.81 -13.15 22.60
N ALA A 205 8.23 -12.53 21.58
CA ALA A 205 8.95 -12.22 20.36
C ALA A 205 10.08 -11.23 20.67
N PRO A 206 11.30 -11.44 20.13
CA PRO A 206 12.42 -10.54 20.34
C PRO A 206 12.14 -9.20 19.63
N LEU A 207 11.36 -8.34 20.27
CA LEU A 207 11.32 -6.94 19.92
C LEU A 207 12.73 -6.41 20.19
N GLN A 208 13.54 -6.22 19.17
CA GLN A 208 14.82 -5.55 19.32
C GLN A 208 14.54 -4.22 20.02
N ARG A 209 15.05 -4.10 21.26
CA ARG A 209 14.93 -2.86 22.04
C ARG A 209 15.59 -1.77 21.21
N ALA A 210 14.84 -0.73 20.87
CA ALA A 210 15.36 0.46 20.24
C ALA A 210 16.56 0.94 21.07
N GLY A 211 17.75 0.90 20.47
CA GLY A 211 18.94 1.48 21.06
C GLY A 211 18.62 2.93 21.45
N LYS A 212 19.03 3.34 22.65
CA LYS A 212 18.82 4.69 23.18
C LYS A 212 19.15 5.73 22.10
N THR A 213 18.15 6.33 21.54
CA THR A 213 18.28 7.46 20.62
C THR A 213 18.86 8.63 21.43
N LYS A 214 20.05 9.10 21.10
CA LYS A 214 20.58 10.37 21.62
C LYS A 214 19.57 11.46 21.24
N THR A 215 18.97 12.07 22.24
CA THR A 215 18.08 13.22 22.08
C THR A 215 18.92 14.39 21.58
N THR A 216 18.89 14.64 20.28
CA THR A 216 19.45 15.88 19.74
C THR A 216 18.48 16.99 20.09
N LYS A 217 18.86 17.83 21.06
CA LYS A 217 18.13 19.07 21.38
C LYS A 217 18.11 19.93 20.11
N LEU A 218 16.92 20.17 19.59
CA LEU A 218 16.66 21.24 18.65
C LEU A 218 16.86 22.57 19.40
N ARG A 219 17.85 23.33 18.97
CA ARG A 219 17.98 24.77 19.28
C ARG A 219 17.25 25.57 18.23
#